data_57877dbf8ffa1886992b8b523d911253
#
_entry.id   57877dbf8ffa1886992b8b523d911253
#
_cell.length_a   1.000
_cell.length_b   1.000
_cell.length_c   1.000
_cell.angle_alpha   90.00
_cell.angle_beta   90.00
_cell.angle_gamma   90.00
#
_symmetry.space_group_name_H-M   'P 1'
#
loop_
_entity.id
_entity.type
_entity.pdbx_description
1 polymer ?
#
loop_
_entity_poly.entity_id
_entity_poly.type
_entity_poly.pdbx_seq_one_letter_code
_entity_poly.pdbx_strand_id
1 'polypeptide(L)'
;MKLLATALSCVVVVAVLAGCLCEDWVVVPPGGEGKLAVRVNCGAEADYVDGEGVTWLADRLLEGDGHWGAVGGLTVERTGLTVEGTKRPTLYLFERYSMDGYQFAVPPGTYTVRLHFAETYEGIEAAGERVFSVKINGQAVLTDLDVLKETGGFAKPLVKTAAGLKVPDGKIKIEFVANVQNPEINAIEVLGH
;
A
#
# COMPACT_ATOMS: atom_id res chain seq x y z
N MET A 1 5.64 14.75 61.19
CA MET A 1 4.85 15.50 60.23
C MET A 1 5.29 15.07 58.82
N LYS A 2 4.50 14.22 58.19
CA LYS A 2 4.74 13.76 56.81
C LYS A 2 3.76 14.51 55.89
N LEU A 3 4.26 15.28 54.95
CA LEU A 3 3.44 15.92 53.91
C LEU A 3 3.16 14.84 52.85
N LEU A 4 1.89 14.57 52.61
CA LEU A 4 1.40 13.89 51.43
C LEU A 4 1.35 14.90 50.27
N ALA A 5 2.06 14.58 49.18
CA ALA A 5 1.91 15.27 47.90
C ALA A 5 0.80 14.57 47.10
N THR A 6 -0.33 15.20 46.94
CA THR A 6 -1.43 14.79 46.07
C THR A 6 -1.08 15.15 44.63
N ALA A 7 -0.93 14.15 43.76
CA ALA A 7 -0.80 14.35 42.34
C ALA A 7 -2.16 14.76 41.76
N LEU A 8 -2.25 15.95 41.21
CA LEU A 8 -3.42 16.49 40.51
C LEU A 8 -3.39 15.93 39.07
N SER A 9 -4.27 14.95 38.80
CA SER A 9 -4.50 14.44 37.46
C SER A 9 -5.25 15.50 36.64
N CYS A 10 -4.57 16.06 35.64
CA CYS A 10 -5.19 17.01 34.72
C CYS A 10 -5.98 16.22 33.68
N VAL A 11 -7.31 16.14 33.88
CA VAL A 11 -8.21 15.63 32.84
C VAL A 11 -8.41 16.75 31.84
N VAL A 12 -7.82 16.63 30.66
CA VAL A 12 -8.10 17.51 29.54
C VAL A 12 -9.43 17.06 28.91
N VAL A 13 -10.49 17.79 29.18
CA VAL A 13 -11.74 17.66 28.46
C VAL A 13 -11.60 18.36 27.12
N VAL A 14 -11.41 17.60 26.05
CA VAL A 14 -11.50 18.15 24.69
C VAL A 14 -12.98 18.26 24.34
N ALA A 15 -13.47 19.48 24.24
CA ALA A 15 -14.79 19.79 23.74
C ALA A 15 -14.87 19.40 22.25
N VAL A 16 -15.71 18.40 21.94
CA VAL A 16 -16.05 18.03 20.57
C VAL A 16 -16.96 19.12 20.02
N LEU A 17 -16.43 19.98 19.16
CA LEU A 17 -17.23 20.81 18.27
C LEU A 17 -17.71 19.93 17.11
N ALA A 18 -19.00 19.70 17.05
CA ALA A 18 -19.66 19.00 15.96
C ALA A 18 -19.49 19.77 14.65
N GLY A 19 -18.99 19.12 13.61
CA GLY A 19 -19.07 19.59 12.25
C GLY A 19 -17.78 19.51 11.45
N CYS A 20 -17.26 18.33 11.21
CA CYS A 20 -16.64 17.93 9.94
C CYS A 20 -16.34 16.42 10.02
N LEU A 21 -17.07 15.63 9.23
CA LEU A 21 -16.81 14.21 9.05
C LEU A 21 -15.52 14.04 8.25
N CYS A 22 -14.39 14.00 8.93
CA CYS A 22 -13.07 13.66 8.41
C CYS A 22 -12.49 12.55 9.30
N GLU A 23 -13.20 11.45 9.46
CA GLU A 23 -12.77 10.30 10.25
C GLU A 23 -12.43 9.11 9.36
N ASP A 24 -11.41 9.24 8.50
CA ASP A 24 -10.69 8.08 7.93
C ASP A 24 -9.26 8.45 7.57
N TRP A 25 -8.67 9.37 8.32
CA TRP A 25 -7.28 9.72 8.19
C TRP A 25 -6.42 8.80 9.04
N VAL A 26 -5.74 7.88 8.36
CA VAL A 26 -4.40 7.47 8.73
C VAL A 26 -4.31 6.62 9.98
N VAL A 27 -4.04 5.37 9.79
CA VAL A 27 -3.34 4.58 10.80
C VAL A 27 -1.93 5.17 10.92
N VAL A 28 -1.74 6.14 11.83
CA VAL A 28 -0.42 6.51 12.32
C VAL A 28 0.01 5.38 13.24
N PRO A 29 1.08 4.64 12.94
CA PRO A 29 1.57 3.65 13.87
C PRO A 29 1.96 4.31 15.19
N PRO A 30 1.67 3.72 16.34
CA PRO A 30 2.10 4.23 17.63
C PRO A 30 3.64 4.23 17.68
N GLY A 31 4.25 5.41 17.78
CA GLY A 31 5.66 5.55 18.09
C GLY A 31 6.59 6.26 17.10
N GLY A 32 6.07 6.95 16.08
CA GLY A 32 6.91 7.74 15.15
C GLY A 32 6.37 9.15 14.96
N GLU A 33 7.21 10.15 15.08
CA GLU A 33 6.89 11.55 14.83
C GLU A 33 6.14 11.71 13.50
N GLY A 34 4.82 11.93 13.56
CA GLY A 34 3.95 12.60 12.59
C GLY A 34 4.03 12.29 11.09
N LYS A 35 4.68 11.22 10.64
CA LYS A 35 4.84 10.93 9.21
C LYS A 35 3.75 9.96 8.73
N LEU A 36 3.04 10.37 7.68
CA LEU A 36 2.03 9.56 7.04
C LEU A 36 2.63 8.22 6.57
N ALA A 37 1.98 7.12 6.92
CA ALA A 37 2.27 5.81 6.34
C ALA A 37 0.95 5.10 6.05
N VAL A 38 0.65 4.88 4.78
CA VAL A 38 -0.46 4.03 4.33
C VAL A 38 0.15 2.78 3.71
N ARG A 39 -0.31 1.62 4.16
CA ARG A 39 0.10 0.32 3.64
C ARG A 39 -1.12 -0.48 3.30
N VAL A 40 -1.18 -1.00 2.09
CA VAL A 40 -2.31 -1.75 1.57
C VAL A 40 -1.86 -3.16 1.19
N ASN A 41 -2.56 -4.17 1.68
CA ASN A 41 -2.46 -5.54 1.21
C ASN A 41 -3.44 -5.70 0.04
N CYS A 42 -2.95 -5.53 -1.18
CA CYS A 42 -3.77 -5.45 -2.39
C CYS A 42 -4.49 -6.78 -2.65
N GLY A 43 -5.80 -6.72 -2.76
CA GLY A 43 -6.65 -7.90 -2.95
C GLY A 43 -7.14 -8.56 -1.66
N ALA A 44 -6.63 -8.18 -0.48
CA ALA A 44 -7.08 -8.73 0.78
C ALA A 44 -8.40 -8.09 1.26
N GLU A 45 -9.30 -8.88 1.82
CA GLU A 45 -10.58 -8.43 2.37
C GLU A 45 -10.50 -8.00 3.84
N ALA A 46 -9.37 -8.25 4.52
CA ALA A 46 -9.15 -7.91 5.92
C ALA A 46 -7.75 -7.32 6.14
N ASP A 47 -7.64 -6.49 7.18
CA ASP A 47 -6.36 -5.96 7.63
C ASP A 47 -5.43 -7.10 8.08
N TYR A 48 -4.15 -6.92 7.80
CA TYR A 48 -3.11 -7.85 8.20
C TYR A 48 -2.06 -7.14 9.06
N VAL A 49 -1.72 -7.72 10.21
CA VAL A 49 -0.61 -7.27 11.05
C VAL A 49 0.56 -8.21 10.84
N ASP A 50 1.68 -7.70 10.35
CA ASP A 50 2.88 -8.50 10.11
C ASP A 50 3.65 -8.85 11.39
N GLY A 51 4.68 -9.70 11.25
CA GLY A 51 5.51 -10.13 12.38
C GLY A 51 6.33 -9.02 13.05
N GLU A 52 6.37 -7.83 12.48
CA GLU A 52 7.01 -6.63 13.05
C GLU A 52 5.98 -5.66 13.67
N GLY A 53 4.69 -6.05 13.72
CA GLY A 53 3.61 -5.26 14.28
C GLY A 53 3.10 -4.15 13.35
N VAL A 54 3.44 -4.21 12.07
CA VAL A 54 3.01 -3.23 11.07
C VAL A 54 1.66 -3.65 10.49
N THR A 55 0.70 -2.73 10.51
CA THR A 55 -0.62 -2.95 9.92
C THR A 55 -0.61 -2.66 8.43
N TRP A 56 -1.14 -3.58 7.66
CA TRP A 56 -1.44 -3.50 6.24
C TRP A 56 -2.96 -3.53 6.10
N LEU A 57 -3.52 -2.46 5.54
CA LEU A 57 -4.96 -2.29 5.41
C LEU A 57 -5.53 -3.27 4.38
N ALA A 58 -6.75 -3.70 4.60
CA ALA A 58 -7.55 -4.39 3.60
C ALA A 58 -7.65 -3.56 2.32
N ASP A 59 -7.71 -4.23 1.18
CA ASP A 59 -7.90 -3.55 -0.10
C ASP A 59 -9.33 -3.04 -0.26
N ARG A 60 -9.50 -1.98 -1.05
CA ARG A 60 -10.81 -1.44 -1.38
C ARG A 60 -10.79 -0.71 -2.73
N LEU A 61 -11.94 -0.65 -3.37
CA LEU A 61 -12.15 0.23 -4.52
C LEU A 61 -12.21 1.70 -4.06
N LEU A 62 -11.75 2.60 -4.91
CA LEU A 62 -11.97 4.03 -4.74
C LEU A 62 -13.43 4.35 -5.05
N GLU A 63 -14.21 4.70 -4.05
CA GLU A 63 -15.63 5.02 -4.18
C GLU A 63 -15.91 6.44 -3.71
N GLY A 64 -16.72 7.18 -4.47
CA GLY A 64 -17.16 8.54 -4.12
C GLY A 64 -15.99 9.46 -3.76
N ASP A 65 -16.08 10.09 -2.60
CA ASP A 65 -15.06 10.99 -2.06
C ASP A 65 -14.00 10.25 -1.21
N GLY A 66 -13.83 8.95 -1.41
CA GLY A 66 -12.86 8.12 -0.70
C GLY A 66 -11.44 8.67 -0.79
N HIS A 67 -10.72 8.63 0.32
CA HIS A 67 -9.36 9.18 0.40
C HIS A 67 -8.32 8.33 -0.32
N TRP A 68 -8.57 7.04 -0.49
CA TRP A 68 -7.70 6.16 -1.24
C TRP A 68 -8.45 4.90 -1.69
N GLY A 69 -7.90 4.21 -2.67
CA GLY A 69 -8.43 2.95 -3.17
C GLY A 69 -7.94 2.61 -4.57
N ALA A 70 -8.28 1.39 -5.00
CA ALA A 70 -8.03 0.90 -6.33
C ALA A 70 -9.03 1.48 -7.34
N VAL A 71 -8.57 1.69 -8.57
CA VAL A 71 -9.40 2.02 -9.72
C VAL A 71 -9.52 0.77 -10.58
N GLY A 72 -10.67 0.13 -10.47
CA GLY A 72 -10.96 -1.12 -11.20
C GLY A 72 -10.18 -2.34 -10.70
N GLY A 73 -10.16 -3.37 -11.55
CA GLY A 73 -9.46 -4.63 -11.29
C GLY A 73 -10.29 -5.65 -10.54
N LEU A 74 -9.70 -6.84 -10.43
CA LEU A 74 -10.22 -8.01 -9.73
C LEU A 74 -9.21 -8.44 -8.67
N THR A 75 -9.67 -9.17 -7.67
CA THR A 75 -8.85 -9.67 -6.57
C THR A 75 -8.80 -11.20 -6.57
N VAL A 76 -7.70 -11.74 -6.06
CA VAL A 76 -7.54 -13.19 -5.87
C VAL A 76 -6.71 -13.46 -4.63
N GLU A 77 -7.07 -14.51 -3.91
CA GLU A 77 -6.24 -15.11 -2.85
C GLU A 77 -5.64 -16.42 -3.38
N ARG A 78 -4.33 -16.57 -3.22
CA ARG A 78 -3.55 -17.76 -3.61
C ARG A 78 -3.42 -18.73 -2.43
N THR A 79 -4.48 -19.49 -2.15
CA THR A 79 -4.47 -20.48 -1.08
C THR A 79 -3.46 -21.60 -1.37
N GLY A 80 -2.69 -22.00 -0.34
CA GLY A 80 -1.71 -23.08 -0.45
C GLY A 80 -0.39 -22.70 -1.11
N LEU A 81 -0.22 -21.46 -1.56
CA LEU A 81 1.05 -20.98 -2.11
C LEU A 81 2.07 -20.75 -1.01
N THR A 82 3.31 -21.17 -1.23
CA THR A 82 4.46 -20.83 -0.38
C THR A 82 5.28 -19.74 -1.04
N VAL A 83 5.51 -18.62 -0.32
CA VAL A 83 6.35 -17.51 -0.77
C VAL A 83 7.57 -17.42 0.12
N GLU A 84 8.75 -17.66 -0.45
CA GLU A 84 10.02 -17.63 0.26
C GLU A 84 10.79 -16.34 -0.01
N GLY A 85 11.84 -16.06 0.79
CA GLY A 85 12.71 -14.89 0.60
C GLY A 85 12.15 -13.58 1.13
N THR A 86 11.08 -13.62 1.93
CA THR A 86 10.49 -12.45 2.58
C THR A 86 10.14 -12.73 4.04
N LYS A 87 10.11 -11.66 4.86
CA LYS A 87 9.57 -11.72 6.23
C LYS A 87 8.04 -11.54 6.26
N ARG A 88 7.42 -11.23 5.11
CA ARG A 88 6.00 -10.92 4.98
C ARG A 88 5.34 -11.76 3.88
N PRO A 89 5.41 -13.11 3.98
CA PRO A 89 4.89 -13.98 2.91
C PRO A 89 3.39 -13.76 2.65
N THR A 90 2.61 -13.46 3.68
CA THR A 90 1.16 -13.24 3.58
C THR A 90 0.78 -12.13 2.59
N LEU A 91 1.60 -11.08 2.44
CA LEU A 91 1.31 -10.01 1.48
C LEU A 91 1.26 -10.49 0.03
N TYR A 92 1.98 -11.54 -0.29
CA TYR A 92 2.10 -12.08 -1.64
C TYR A 92 1.12 -13.23 -1.92
N LEU A 93 0.26 -13.55 -0.96
CA LEU A 93 -0.86 -14.48 -1.15
C LEU A 93 -2.11 -13.79 -1.69
N PHE A 94 -2.16 -12.47 -1.63
CA PHE A 94 -3.24 -11.65 -2.17
C PHE A 94 -2.73 -10.85 -3.35
N GLU A 95 -3.60 -10.62 -4.32
CA GLU A 95 -3.24 -9.93 -5.55
C GLU A 95 -4.46 -9.15 -6.06
N ARG A 96 -4.24 -7.91 -6.47
CA ARG A 96 -5.17 -7.21 -7.37
C ARG A 96 -4.56 -7.19 -8.76
N TYR A 97 -5.35 -7.58 -9.75
CA TYR A 97 -4.93 -7.64 -11.14
C TYR A 97 -5.93 -6.95 -12.07
N SER A 98 -5.54 -6.63 -13.29
CA SER A 98 -6.36 -5.93 -14.30
C SER A 98 -6.90 -4.56 -13.84
N MET A 99 -6.25 -3.92 -12.86
CA MET A 99 -6.62 -2.59 -12.40
C MET A 99 -6.01 -1.51 -13.30
N ASP A 100 -6.68 -0.37 -13.38
CA ASP A 100 -6.12 0.85 -13.98
C ASP A 100 -5.11 1.51 -13.03
N GLY A 101 -5.31 1.40 -11.71
CA GLY A 101 -4.39 1.99 -10.75
C GLY A 101 -4.88 2.04 -9.31
N TYR A 102 -4.21 2.91 -8.53
CA TYR A 102 -4.59 3.31 -7.18
C TYR A 102 -4.50 4.82 -7.04
N GLN A 103 -5.32 5.38 -6.18
CA GLN A 103 -5.23 6.79 -5.80
C GLN A 103 -5.15 6.91 -4.27
N PHE A 104 -4.37 7.91 -3.81
CA PHE A 104 -4.24 8.25 -2.40
C PHE A 104 -4.33 9.77 -2.26
N ALA A 105 -5.28 10.26 -1.45
CA ALA A 105 -5.26 11.62 -0.97
C ALA A 105 -4.29 11.68 0.22
N VAL A 106 -3.32 12.59 0.16
CA VAL A 106 -2.27 12.73 1.17
C VAL A 106 -2.00 14.23 1.40
N PRO A 107 -1.49 14.65 2.55
CA PRO A 107 -1.03 16.04 2.71
C PRO A 107 0.01 16.42 1.65
N PRO A 108 0.07 17.69 1.18
CA PRO A 108 1.18 18.14 0.35
C PRO A 108 2.53 17.85 0.99
N GLY A 109 3.46 17.26 0.23
CA GLY A 109 4.72 16.84 0.82
C GLY A 109 5.65 16.09 -0.12
N THR A 110 6.61 15.38 0.47
CA THR A 110 7.53 14.49 -0.23
C THR A 110 7.27 13.06 0.23
N TYR A 111 7.21 12.14 -0.72
CA TYR A 111 6.81 10.76 -0.45
C TYR A 111 7.77 9.74 -1.07
N THR A 112 7.74 8.56 -0.49
CA THR A 112 8.25 7.32 -1.10
C THR A 112 7.09 6.37 -1.30
N VAL A 113 6.97 5.82 -2.51
CA VAL A 113 6.05 4.73 -2.82
C VAL A 113 6.86 3.46 -3.02
N ARG A 114 6.45 2.38 -2.33
CA ARG A 114 6.96 1.03 -2.57
C ARG A 114 5.86 0.17 -3.13
N LEU A 115 6.18 -0.56 -4.17
CA LEU A 115 5.29 -1.46 -4.88
C LEU A 115 5.83 -2.87 -4.72
N HIS A 116 5.00 -3.78 -4.22
CA HIS A 116 5.35 -5.16 -3.92
C HIS A 116 4.69 -6.07 -4.95
N PHE A 117 5.47 -6.93 -5.57
CA PHE A 117 5.05 -7.85 -6.63
C PHE A 117 5.56 -9.25 -6.35
N ALA A 118 4.82 -10.24 -6.78
CA ALA A 118 5.29 -11.60 -6.99
C ALA A 118 4.43 -12.25 -8.07
N GLU A 119 5.03 -12.83 -9.09
CA GLU A 119 4.26 -13.62 -10.06
C GLU A 119 3.71 -14.87 -9.38
N THR A 120 2.40 -14.92 -9.20
CA THR A 120 1.70 -16.00 -8.48
C THR A 120 0.61 -16.67 -9.33
N TYR A 121 0.46 -16.25 -10.57
CA TYR A 121 -0.48 -16.87 -11.49
C TYR A 121 0.21 -17.96 -12.29
N GLU A 122 -0.22 -19.21 -12.10
CA GLU A 122 0.37 -20.40 -12.75
C GLU A 122 0.28 -20.38 -14.28
N GLY A 123 -0.57 -19.52 -14.86
CA GLY A 123 -0.65 -19.34 -16.30
C GLY A 123 0.45 -18.45 -16.90
N ILE A 124 1.38 -17.92 -16.08
CA ILE A 124 2.60 -17.24 -16.53
C ILE A 124 3.79 -18.17 -16.25
N GLU A 125 4.26 -18.84 -17.28
CA GLU A 125 5.28 -19.88 -17.17
C GLU A 125 6.68 -19.38 -17.60
N ALA A 126 6.73 -18.33 -18.42
CA ALA A 126 7.97 -17.81 -18.98
C ALA A 126 8.05 -16.29 -18.95
N ALA A 127 9.29 -15.78 -18.93
CA ALA A 127 9.57 -14.37 -19.09
C ALA A 127 8.99 -13.83 -20.40
N GLY A 128 8.41 -12.63 -20.36
CA GLY A 128 7.75 -11.98 -21.49
C GLY A 128 6.23 -12.24 -21.57
N GLU A 129 5.69 -13.18 -20.80
CA GLU A 129 4.25 -13.48 -20.82
C GLU A 129 3.40 -12.51 -20.01
N ARG A 130 3.99 -11.84 -19.00
CA ARG A 130 3.40 -10.68 -18.34
C ARG A 130 4.41 -9.54 -18.28
N VAL A 131 4.08 -8.43 -18.95
CA VAL A 131 4.90 -7.22 -18.98
C VAL A 131 3.99 -6.02 -18.84
N PHE A 132 4.31 -5.13 -17.92
CA PHE A 132 3.53 -3.90 -17.72
C PHE A 132 4.43 -2.75 -17.26
N SER A 133 3.90 -1.55 -17.35
CA SER A 133 4.60 -0.33 -16.91
C SER A 133 3.81 0.35 -15.80
N VAL A 134 4.49 1.10 -14.93
CA VAL A 134 3.86 1.86 -13.85
C VAL A 134 4.26 3.31 -13.95
N LYS A 135 3.25 4.20 -13.83
CA LYS A 135 3.45 5.64 -13.70
C LYS A 135 2.99 6.11 -12.32
N ILE A 136 3.66 7.11 -11.78
CA ILE A 136 3.18 7.83 -10.60
C ILE A 136 3.06 9.30 -10.96
N ASN A 137 1.86 9.87 -10.78
CA ASN A 137 1.53 11.24 -11.18
C ASN A 137 1.95 11.55 -12.63
N GLY A 138 1.69 10.61 -13.56
CA GLY A 138 2.01 10.72 -14.97
C GLY A 138 3.47 10.46 -15.35
N GLN A 139 4.38 10.33 -14.39
CA GLN A 139 5.79 10.01 -14.65
C GLN A 139 6.03 8.51 -14.60
N ALA A 140 6.66 7.96 -15.63
CA ALA A 140 7.05 6.55 -15.66
C ALA A 140 8.08 6.26 -14.57
N VAL A 141 7.75 5.34 -13.67
CA VAL A 141 8.65 4.87 -12.59
C VAL A 141 9.14 3.45 -12.85
N LEU A 142 8.35 2.65 -13.55
CA LEU A 142 8.72 1.31 -14.03
C LEU A 142 8.31 1.21 -15.51
N THR A 143 9.21 0.75 -16.34
CA THR A 143 8.96 0.53 -17.77
C THR A 143 9.25 -0.92 -18.09
N ASP A 144 8.28 -1.58 -18.75
CA ASP A 144 8.36 -2.97 -19.20
C ASP A 144 8.78 -3.94 -18.06
N LEU A 145 8.15 -3.78 -16.88
CA LEU A 145 8.37 -4.66 -15.75
C LEU A 145 7.83 -6.06 -16.08
N ASP A 146 8.71 -7.04 -15.98
CA ASP A 146 8.44 -8.47 -16.02
C ASP A 146 8.89 -9.06 -14.69
N VAL A 147 7.93 -9.34 -13.81
CA VAL A 147 8.20 -9.79 -12.43
C VAL A 147 8.90 -11.14 -12.44
N LEU A 148 8.41 -12.10 -13.25
CA LEU A 148 8.99 -13.44 -13.35
C LEU A 148 10.45 -13.38 -13.83
N LYS A 149 10.74 -12.56 -14.82
CA LYS A 149 12.08 -12.36 -15.36
C LYS A 149 13.04 -11.75 -14.33
N GLU A 150 12.59 -10.71 -13.63
CA GLU A 150 13.44 -9.99 -12.66
C GLU A 150 13.74 -10.82 -11.42
N THR A 151 12.77 -11.61 -10.95
CA THR A 151 12.94 -12.48 -9.77
C THR A 151 13.61 -13.82 -10.11
N GLY A 152 13.59 -14.18 -11.38
CA GLY A 152 14.09 -15.49 -11.87
C GLY A 152 13.26 -16.67 -11.38
N GLY A 153 11.96 -16.46 -11.09
CA GLY A 153 11.06 -17.56 -10.73
C GLY A 153 9.73 -17.17 -10.15
N PHE A 154 8.85 -18.14 -10.13
CA PHE A 154 7.49 -18.07 -9.60
C PHE A 154 7.47 -17.87 -8.09
N ALA A 155 6.46 -17.13 -7.60
CA ALA A 155 6.21 -16.83 -6.19
C ALA A 155 7.42 -16.21 -5.44
N LYS A 156 8.25 -15.45 -6.14
CA LYS A 156 9.39 -14.72 -5.55
C LYS A 156 9.07 -13.24 -5.39
N PRO A 157 9.26 -12.68 -4.19
CA PRO A 157 8.95 -11.29 -3.91
C PRO A 157 9.88 -10.33 -4.65
N LEU A 158 9.31 -9.26 -5.15
CA LEU A 158 10.02 -8.13 -5.76
C LEU A 158 9.47 -6.83 -5.16
N VAL A 159 10.36 -5.95 -4.71
CA VAL A 159 9.97 -4.61 -4.24
C VAL A 159 10.62 -3.54 -5.11
N LYS A 160 9.80 -2.67 -5.67
CA LYS A 160 10.24 -1.49 -6.42
C LYS A 160 9.97 -0.23 -5.62
N THR A 161 10.89 0.69 -5.61
CA THR A 161 10.82 1.93 -4.80
C THR A 161 10.94 3.16 -5.68
N ALA A 162 9.94 4.04 -5.60
CA ALA A 162 9.99 5.39 -6.14
C ALA A 162 10.09 6.39 -4.98
N ALA A 163 11.26 6.99 -4.81
CA ALA A 163 11.53 7.90 -3.69
C ALA A 163 11.60 9.37 -4.15
N GLY A 164 11.42 10.30 -3.19
CA GLY A 164 11.54 11.73 -3.44
C GLY A 164 10.40 12.32 -4.27
N LEU A 165 9.25 11.65 -4.33
CA LEU A 165 8.08 12.11 -5.06
C LEU A 165 7.54 13.40 -4.45
N LYS A 166 7.53 14.47 -5.22
CA LYS A 166 6.92 15.75 -4.82
C LYS A 166 5.43 15.72 -5.12
N VAL A 167 4.61 15.95 -4.10
CA VAL A 167 3.15 15.89 -4.15
C VAL A 167 2.58 17.21 -3.64
N PRO A 168 2.60 18.26 -4.47
CA PRO A 168 2.15 19.59 -4.05
C PRO A 168 0.62 19.72 -3.97
N ASP A 169 -0.10 18.91 -4.73
CA ASP A 169 -1.56 18.92 -4.85
C ASP A 169 -2.25 17.91 -3.91
N GLY A 170 -1.48 17.20 -3.08
CA GLY A 170 -2.03 16.25 -2.11
C GLY A 170 -2.60 14.99 -2.73
N LYS A 171 -2.20 14.62 -3.96
CA LYS A 171 -2.67 13.42 -4.62
C LYS A 171 -1.55 12.57 -5.18
N ILE A 172 -1.54 11.29 -4.82
CA ILE A 172 -0.69 10.28 -5.45
C ILE A 172 -1.59 9.39 -6.31
N LYS A 173 -1.33 9.38 -7.63
CA LYS A 173 -2.00 8.52 -8.60
C LYS A 173 -0.97 7.52 -9.14
N ILE A 174 -1.20 6.25 -8.89
CA ILE A 174 -0.41 5.13 -9.42
C ILE A 174 -1.21 4.54 -10.58
N GLU A 175 -0.64 4.49 -11.78
CA GLU A 175 -1.27 4.00 -12.99
C GLU A 175 -0.51 2.77 -13.50
N PHE A 176 -1.24 1.71 -13.82
CA PHE A 176 -0.70 0.49 -14.39
C PHE A 176 -1.05 0.42 -15.87
N VAL A 177 -0.05 0.18 -16.71
CA VAL A 177 -0.21 0.13 -18.16
C VAL A 177 0.18 -1.27 -18.63
N ALA A 178 -0.78 -2.03 -19.11
CA ALA A 178 -0.56 -3.36 -19.67
C ALA A 178 0.21 -3.27 -21.00
N ASN A 179 1.30 -4.00 -21.12
CA ASN A 179 2.04 -4.15 -22.38
C ASN A 179 1.82 -5.56 -22.94
N VAL A 180 1.93 -6.58 -22.09
CA VAL A 180 1.59 -7.99 -22.39
C VAL A 180 0.87 -8.54 -21.17
N GLN A 181 -0.29 -9.11 -21.32
CA GLN A 181 -1.14 -9.59 -20.24
C GLN A 181 -1.51 -8.44 -19.25
N ASN A 182 -2.38 -8.71 -18.31
CA ASN A 182 -2.83 -7.73 -17.31
C ASN A 182 -1.76 -7.49 -16.23
N PRO A 183 -1.63 -6.24 -15.75
CA PRO A 183 -0.79 -5.93 -14.60
C PRO A 183 -1.35 -6.56 -13.32
N GLU A 184 -0.47 -6.74 -12.34
CA GLU A 184 -0.79 -7.22 -11.00
C GLU A 184 -0.04 -6.40 -9.94
N ILE A 185 -0.49 -6.48 -8.68
CA ILE A 185 0.15 -5.90 -7.50
C ILE A 185 -0.27 -6.65 -6.23
N ASN A 186 0.69 -6.94 -5.34
CA ASN A 186 0.40 -7.60 -4.06
C ASN A 186 0.29 -6.61 -2.89
N ALA A 187 1.12 -5.58 -2.84
CA ALA A 187 1.01 -4.57 -1.78
C ALA A 187 1.59 -3.22 -2.18
N ILE A 188 1.12 -2.16 -1.53
CA ILE A 188 1.57 -0.78 -1.74
C ILE A 188 1.90 -0.15 -0.39
N GLU A 189 3.04 0.56 -0.31
CA GLU A 189 3.33 1.49 0.79
C GLU A 189 3.44 2.92 0.25
N VAL A 190 2.77 3.86 0.90
CA VAL A 190 2.90 5.30 0.70
C VAL A 190 3.46 5.91 1.99
N LEU A 191 4.68 6.42 1.94
CA LEU A 191 5.44 6.87 3.11
C LEU A 191 5.79 8.35 2.96
N GLY A 192 5.29 9.20 3.87
CA GLY A 192 5.62 10.63 3.94
C GLY A 192 6.98 10.89 4.61
N HIS A 193 7.63 12.02 4.27
CA HIS A 193 8.92 12.44 4.83
C HIS A 193 8.84 13.82 5.46
#